data_5f9756fc407d39da84cc255e0035dfea
#
_entry.id   5f9756fc407d39da84cc255e0035dfea
#
_cell.length_a   1.000
_cell.length_b   1.000
_cell.length_c   1.000
_cell.angle_alpha   90.00
_cell.angle_beta   90.00
_cell.angle_gamma   90.00
#
_symmetry.space_group_name_H-M   'P 1'
#
loop_
_entity.id
_entity.type
_entity.pdbx_description
1 polymer ?
#
loop_
_entity_poly.entity_id
_entity_poly.type
_entity_poly.pdbx_seq_one_letter_code
_entity_poly.pdbx_strand_id
1 'polypeptide(L)'
;IQDGLNQTKWKGRLQKISNKFPIYYDVAHNAKGVNVTINSLVSVYNSLPHIVISIKGDKDIELISNALINQYKSLIITGSNQLDLMSANQLFKYFKKKSNHMNIQMVDSLENSFDILIDRVKSSHNPGIIMGSHYLAKAVFDKFGIFK
;
A
#
# COMPACT_ATOMS: atom_id res chain seq x y z
N ILE A 1 -16.97 -3.80 13.54
CA ILE A 1 -15.93 -3.06 12.79
C ILE A 1 -15.38 -3.92 11.65
N GLN A 2 -15.01 -5.17 11.93
CA GLN A 2 -14.53 -6.11 10.90
C GLN A 2 -15.62 -6.40 9.87
N ASP A 3 -16.87 -6.51 10.29
CA ASP A 3 -18.03 -6.69 9.41
C ASP A 3 -18.26 -5.48 8.52
N GLY A 4 -18.02 -4.27 9.01
CA GLY A 4 -18.10 -3.04 8.22
C GLY A 4 -17.12 -3.00 7.07
N LEU A 5 -15.87 -3.46 7.28
CA LEU A 5 -14.86 -3.55 6.23
C LEU A 5 -15.23 -4.60 5.18
N ASN A 6 -15.83 -5.70 5.59
CA ASN A 6 -16.24 -6.78 4.67
C ASN A 6 -17.48 -6.44 3.86
N GLN A 7 -18.37 -5.57 4.38
CA GLN A 7 -19.61 -5.20 3.70
C GLN A 7 -19.45 -4.06 2.70
N THR A 8 -18.39 -3.24 2.84
CA THR A 8 -18.17 -2.09 1.96
C THR A 8 -17.46 -2.54 0.68
N LYS A 9 -18.22 -3.00 -0.30
CA LYS A 9 -17.71 -3.48 -1.59
C LYS A 9 -17.41 -2.33 -2.57
N TRP A 10 -16.66 -1.33 -2.14
CA TRP A 10 -16.23 -0.26 -3.04
C TRP A 10 -14.87 -0.62 -3.62
N LYS A 11 -14.83 -0.84 -4.93
CA LYS A 11 -13.57 -1.20 -5.61
C LYS A 11 -12.49 -0.17 -5.32
N GLY A 12 -11.35 -0.64 -4.82
CA GLY A 12 -10.23 0.23 -4.50
C GLY A 12 -10.39 1.08 -3.24
N ARG A 13 -11.36 0.77 -2.38
CA ARG A 13 -11.51 1.44 -1.06
C ARG A 13 -11.41 0.40 0.04
N LEU A 14 -10.23 0.27 0.61
CA LEU A 14 -9.88 -0.73 1.62
C LEU A 14 -10.45 -2.10 1.25
N GLN A 15 -10.28 -2.46 -0.01
CA GLN A 15 -10.81 -3.69 -0.57
C GLN A 15 -9.94 -4.87 -0.19
N LYS A 16 -10.52 -5.87 0.47
CA LYS A 16 -9.79 -7.11 0.76
C LYS A 16 -9.57 -7.88 -0.54
N ILE A 17 -8.31 -8.19 -0.86
CA ILE A 17 -7.91 -8.78 -2.13
C ILE A 17 -7.38 -10.20 -2.00
N SER A 18 -7.28 -10.74 -0.80
CA SER A 18 -6.88 -12.14 -0.56
C SER A 18 -7.86 -12.81 0.39
N ASN A 19 -8.24 -14.05 0.06
CA ASN A 19 -9.08 -14.87 0.94
C ASN A 19 -8.26 -15.54 2.05
N LYS A 20 -6.96 -15.74 1.83
CA LYS A 20 -6.08 -16.43 2.78
C LYS A 20 -5.44 -15.50 3.80
N PHE A 21 -5.13 -14.26 3.40
CA PHE A 21 -4.35 -13.34 4.21
C PHE A 21 -5.03 -11.98 4.31
N PRO A 22 -4.81 -11.21 5.38
CA PRO A 22 -5.36 -9.87 5.52
C PRO A 22 -4.60 -8.87 4.64
N ILE A 23 -4.80 -8.95 3.33
CA ILE A 23 -4.20 -8.06 2.34
C ILE A 23 -5.30 -7.26 1.68
N TYR A 24 -5.07 -5.94 1.58
CA TYR A 24 -6.04 -4.95 1.11
C TYR A 24 -5.45 -4.12 -0.02
N TYR A 25 -6.35 -3.49 -0.78
CA TYR A 25 -6.02 -2.49 -1.78
C TYR A 25 -6.83 -1.22 -1.56
N ASP A 26 -6.18 -0.05 -1.64
CA ASP A 26 -6.83 1.24 -1.50
C ASP A 26 -6.24 2.26 -2.48
N VAL A 27 -7.09 3.05 -3.12
CA VAL A 27 -6.68 4.07 -4.08
C VAL A 27 -6.30 5.41 -3.42
N ALA A 28 -6.19 5.46 -2.10
CA ALA A 28 -5.80 6.68 -1.39
C ALA A 28 -4.50 7.25 -1.96
N HIS A 29 -4.54 8.53 -2.35
CA HIS A 29 -3.46 9.22 -3.07
C HIS A 29 -3.20 10.62 -2.52
N ASN A 30 -3.67 10.91 -1.31
CA ASN A 30 -3.37 12.12 -0.56
C ASN A 30 -3.20 11.80 0.92
N ALA A 31 -2.61 12.73 1.68
CA ALA A 31 -2.27 12.50 3.08
C ALA A 31 -3.50 12.13 3.94
N LYS A 32 -4.61 12.80 3.73
CA LYS A 32 -5.85 12.53 4.47
C LYS A 32 -6.37 11.11 4.21
N GLY A 33 -6.44 10.71 2.95
CA GLY A 33 -6.87 9.36 2.57
C GLY A 33 -5.95 8.28 3.12
N VAL A 34 -4.65 8.50 3.05
CA VAL A 34 -3.64 7.59 3.62
C VAL A 34 -3.85 7.43 5.12
N ASN A 35 -4.03 8.53 5.86
CA ASN A 35 -4.26 8.46 7.31
C ASN A 35 -5.54 7.68 7.66
N VAL A 36 -6.63 7.93 6.95
CA VAL A 36 -7.90 7.23 7.17
C VAL A 36 -7.74 5.73 6.93
N THR A 37 -7.09 5.36 5.85
CA THR A 37 -6.87 3.95 5.47
C THR A 37 -6.01 3.22 6.51
N ILE A 38 -4.87 3.81 6.90
CA ILE A 38 -3.98 3.19 7.88
C ILE A 38 -4.67 3.08 9.25
N ASN A 39 -5.33 4.12 9.70
CA ASN A 39 -6.04 4.10 10.98
C ASN A 39 -7.14 3.04 11.00
N SER A 40 -7.83 2.82 9.89
CA SER A 40 -8.84 1.77 9.78
C SER A 40 -8.24 0.38 9.94
N LEU A 41 -7.10 0.11 9.31
CA LEU A 41 -6.40 -1.18 9.46
C LEU A 41 -5.88 -1.37 10.88
N VAL A 42 -5.26 -0.37 11.47
CA VAL A 42 -4.76 -0.44 12.84
C VAL A 42 -5.89 -0.67 13.83
N SER A 43 -7.04 -0.04 13.62
CA SER A 43 -8.23 -0.23 14.47
C SER A 43 -8.73 -1.67 14.45
N VAL A 44 -8.68 -2.35 13.30
CA VAL A 44 -9.14 -3.74 13.16
C VAL A 44 -8.10 -4.74 13.66
N TYR A 45 -6.83 -4.56 13.30
CA TYR A 45 -5.80 -5.56 13.53
C TYR A 45 -4.93 -5.29 14.76
N ASN A 46 -5.04 -4.09 15.34
CA ASN A 46 -4.21 -3.64 16.46
C ASN A 46 -2.70 -3.81 16.20
N SER A 47 -2.31 -3.59 14.95
CA SER A 47 -0.92 -3.71 14.50
C SER A 47 -0.70 -2.86 13.25
N LEU A 48 0.55 -2.42 13.04
CA LEU A 48 0.92 -1.62 11.86
C LEU A 48 0.99 -2.52 10.61
N PRO A 49 0.53 -2.01 9.45
CA PRO A 49 0.55 -2.81 8.23
C PRO A 49 1.93 -2.86 7.56
N HIS A 50 2.14 -3.89 6.74
CA HIS A 50 3.12 -3.85 5.66
C HIS A 50 2.49 -3.12 4.47
N ILE A 51 3.20 -2.16 3.89
CA ILE A 51 2.65 -1.30 2.84
C ILE A 51 3.47 -1.44 1.55
N VAL A 52 2.78 -1.64 0.43
CA VAL A 52 3.31 -1.37 -0.91
C VAL A 52 2.70 -0.05 -1.37
N ILE A 53 3.55 0.90 -1.73
CA ILE A 53 3.10 2.21 -2.19
C ILE A 53 3.66 2.55 -3.56
N SER A 54 2.80 3.11 -4.42
CA SER A 54 3.18 3.70 -5.70
C SER A 54 2.24 4.85 -5.99
N ILE A 55 2.77 5.99 -6.42
CA ILE A 55 2.04 7.25 -6.51
C ILE A 55 2.32 7.93 -7.83
N LYS A 56 1.31 8.59 -8.38
CA LYS A 56 1.46 9.46 -9.55
C LYS A 56 2.23 10.73 -9.17
N GLY A 57 3.10 11.21 -10.07
CA GLY A 57 4.00 12.33 -9.79
C GLY A 57 3.35 13.69 -9.59
N ASP A 58 2.06 13.86 -9.93
CA ASP A 58 1.31 15.09 -9.72
C ASP A 58 0.72 15.24 -8.31
N LYS A 59 0.93 14.26 -7.43
CA LYS A 59 0.43 14.28 -6.06
C LYS A 59 1.40 14.98 -5.11
N ASP A 60 0.90 15.39 -3.95
CA ASP A 60 1.75 15.98 -2.91
C ASP A 60 2.48 14.87 -2.14
N ILE A 61 3.59 14.44 -2.71
CA ILE A 61 4.40 13.33 -2.19
C ILE A 61 4.94 13.65 -0.80
N GLU A 62 5.29 14.90 -0.56
CA GLU A 62 5.85 15.31 0.73
C GLU A 62 4.84 15.14 1.86
N LEU A 63 3.61 15.59 1.67
CA LEU A 63 2.55 15.40 2.68
C LEU A 63 2.22 13.91 2.88
N ILE A 64 2.21 13.13 1.80
CA ILE A 64 1.96 11.68 1.89
C ILE A 64 3.08 11.00 2.66
N SER A 65 4.35 11.32 2.37
CA SER A 65 5.49 10.74 3.10
C SER A 65 5.47 11.11 4.58
N ASN A 66 5.10 12.34 4.91
CA ASN A 66 4.94 12.76 6.32
C ASN A 66 3.84 11.97 7.02
N ALA A 67 2.72 11.72 6.34
CA ALA A 67 1.59 10.97 6.90
C ALA A 67 1.96 9.51 7.21
N LEU A 68 2.95 8.96 6.52
CA LEU A 68 3.37 7.56 6.70
C LEU A 68 4.49 7.37 7.72
N ILE A 69 5.11 8.43 8.23
CA ILE A 69 6.19 8.30 9.22
C ILE A 69 5.67 7.52 10.43
N ASN A 70 6.39 6.44 10.79
CA ASN A 70 6.06 5.55 11.92
C ASN A 70 4.68 4.88 11.82
N GLN A 71 4.10 4.78 10.63
CA GLN A 71 2.78 4.20 10.41
C GLN A 71 2.81 2.87 9.66
N TYR A 72 3.94 2.22 9.57
CA TYR A 72 4.08 0.93 8.89
C TYR A 72 5.01 -0.01 9.65
N LYS A 73 4.77 -1.31 9.49
CA LYS A 73 5.70 -2.36 9.92
C LYS A 73 6.87 -2.45 8.93
N SER A 74 6.57 -2.38 7.64
CA SER A 74 7.54 -2.24 6.56
C SER A 74 6.92 -1.48 5.40
N LEU A 75 7.74 -0.79 4.61
CA LEU A 75 7.31 0.00 3.48
C LEU A 75 8.07 -0.45 2.22
N ILE A 76 7.34 -0.90 1.23
CA ILE A 76 7.86 -1.28 -0.08
C ILE A 76 7.46 -0.21 -1.07
N ILE A 77 8.45 0.45 -1.65
CA ILE A 77 8.24 1.53 -2.61
C ILE A 77 8.46 0.98 -4.01
N THR A 78 7.47 1.12 -4.87
CA THR A 78 7.52 0.65 -6.24
C THR A 78 6.93 1.69 -7.19
N GLY A 79 7.05 1.45 -8.49
CA GLY A 79 6.52 2.34 -9.51
C GLY A 79 6.49 1.68 -10.88
N SER A 80 6.02 2.41 -11.87
CA SER A 80 5.98 1.91 -13.24
C SER A 80 5.93 3.08 -14.22
N ASN A 81 6.85 3.12 -15.15
CA ASN A 81 6.83 4.10 -16.23
C ASN A 81 5.69 3.87 -17.22
N GLN A 82 5.15 2.65 -17.28
CA GLN A 82 4.07 2.27 -18.18
C GLN A 82 2.70 2.72 -17.68
N LEU A 83 2.55 2.96 -16.38
CA LEU A 83 1.26 3.24 -15.74
C LEU A 83 1.11 4.69 -15.27
N ASP A 84 1.92 5.62 -15.79
CA ASP A 84 1.92 7.03 -15.37
C ASP A 84 2.11 7.17 -13.85
N LEU A 85 2.96 6.32 -13.29
CA LEU A 85 3.35 6.35 -11.89
C LEU A 85 4.77 6.88 -11.78
N MET A 86 5.08 7.53 -10.66
CA MET A 86 6.45 7.93 -10.37
C MET A 86 7.34 6.68 -10.32
N SER A 87 8.57 6.78 -10.82
CA SER A 87 9.52 5.66 -10.71
C SER A 87 9.81 5.35 -9.25
N ALA A 88 10.09 4.08 -8.96
CA ALA A 88 10.43 3.65 -7.60
C ALA A 88 11.59 4.46 -7.03
N ASN A 89 12.63 4.72 -7.84
CA ASN A 89 13.80 5.48 -7.42
C ASN A 89 13.46 6.92 -7.04
N GLN A 90 12.62 7.61 -7.81
CA GLN A 90 12.21 8.98 -7.52
C GLN A 90 11.37 9.04 -6.24
N LEU A 91 10.43 8.12 -6.09
CA LEU A 91 9.56 8.06 -4.92
C LEU A 91 10.34 7.70 -3.65
N PHE A 92 11.27 6.77 -3.75
CA PHE A 92 12.13 6.34 -2.64
C PHE A 92 12.90 7.50 -2.01
N LYS A 93 13.35 8.47 -2.80
CA LYS A 93 14.10 9.62 -2.31
C LYS A 93 13.31 10.47 -1.31
N TYR A 94 11.99 10.61 -1.53
CA TYR A 94 11.13 11.36 -0.61
C TYR A 94 11.01 10.67 0.75
N PHE A 95 10.89 9.36 0.76
CA PHE A 95 10.72 8.60 2.00
C PHE A 95 12.04 8.45 2.75
N LYS A 96 13.12 8.21 2.04
CA LYS A 96 14.45 8.02 2.65
C LYS A 96 14.94 9.25 3.39
N LYS A 97 14.64 10.46 2.90
CA LYS A 97 15.05 11.72 3.55
C LYS A 97 14.40 11.92 4.94
N LYS A 98 13.23 11.34 5.17
CA LYS A 98 12.39 11.63 6.34
C LYS A 98 12.38 10.49 7.35
N SER A 99 12.94 9.37 7.02
CA SER A 99 12.86 8.18 7.86
C SER A 99 14.24 7.55 8.01
N ASN A 100 14.70 7.39 9.24
CA ASN A 100 15.87 6.59 9.57
C ASN A 100 15.51 5.10 9.70
N HIS A 101 14.32 4.71 9.26
CA HIS A 101 13.85 3.33 9.41
C HIS A 101 14.50 2.39 8.41
N MET A 102 15.04 1.29 8.93
CA MET A 102 15.66 0.23 8.14
C MET A 102 14.63 -0.63 7.38
N ASN A 103 13.33 -0.39 7.59
CA ASN A 103 12.24 -1.20 7.02
C ASN A 103 11.64 -0.60 5.75
N ILE A 104 12.40 0.20 5.02
CA ILE A 104 12.01 0.74 3.72
C ILE A 104 12.82 0.04 2.64
N GLN A 105 12.15 -0.47 1.62
CA GLN A 105 12.76 -1.17 0.50
C GLN A 105 12.21 -0.64 -0.82
N MET A 106 13.09 -0.42 -1.78
CA MET A 106 12.72 -0.07 -3.16
C MET A 106 12.70 -1.34 -4.01
N VAL A 107 11.61 -1.54 -4.77
CA VAL A 107 11.44 -2.67 -5.67
C VAL A 107 10.91 -2.16 -7.01
N ASP A 108 11.67 -2.33 -8.09
CA ASP A 108 11.29 -1.77 -9.39
C ASP A 108 10.09 -2.45 -10.04
N SER A 109 9.90 -3.73 -9.79
CA SER A 109 8.80 -4.50 -10.36
C SER A 109 7.57 -4.48 -9.45
N LEU A 110 6.41 -4.10 -9.99
CA LEU A 110 5.13 -4.18 -9.27
C LEU A 110 4.87 -5.61 -8.79
N GLU A 111 5.03 -6.59 -9.67
CA GLU A 111 4.78 -7.99 -9.33
C GLU A 111 5.67 -8.48 -8.20
N ASN A 112 6.97 -8.18 -8.27
CA ASN A 112 7.90 -8.56 -7.21
C ASN A 112 7.55 -7.88 -5.88
N SER A 113 7.10 -6.62 -5.92
CA SER A 113 6.68 -5.91 -4.71
C SER A 113 5.47 -6.59 -4.05
N PHE A 114 4.54 -7.09 -4.85
CA PHE A 114 3.36 -7.82 -4.34
C PHE A 114 3.77 -9.17 -3.73
N ASP A 115 4.71 -9.89 -4.34
CA ASP A 115 5.24 -11.15 -3.81
C ASP A 115 5.90 -10.93 -2.45
N ILE A 116 6.71 -9.87 -2.32
CA ILE A 116 7.36 -9.53 -1.06
C ILE A 116 6.30 -9.20 0.01
N LEU A 117 5.26 -8.44 -0.34
CA LEU A 117 4.16 -8.13 0.58
C LEU A 117 3.48 -9.40 1.09
N ILE A 118 3.16 -10.32 0.19
CA ILE A 118 2.53 -11.59 0.54
C ILE A 118 3.40 -12.36 1.54
N ASP A 119 4.69 -12.47 1.27
CA ASP A 119 5.62 -13.19 2.14
C ASP A 119 5.72 -12.56 3.53
N ARG A 120 5.75 -11.24 3.61
CA ARG A 120 5.81 -10.52 4.89
C ARG A 120 4.53 -10.68 5.71
N VAL A 121 3.37 -10.63 5.06
CA VAL A 121 2.10 -10.84 5.73
C VAL A 121 2.00 -12.28 6.25
N LYS A 122 2.44 -13.27 5.46
CA LYS A 122 2.47 -14.67 5.90
C LYS A 122 3.29 -14.88 7.16
N SER A 123 4.42 -14.21 7.28
CA SER A 123 5.40 -14.49 8.35
C SER A 123 5.22 -13.65 9.60
N SER A 124 4.40 -12.59 9.60
CA SER A 124 4.37 -11.62 10.68
C SER A 124 3.02 -11.47 11.38
N HIS A 125 1.92 -11.97 10.84
CA HIS A 125 0.55 -11.75 11.32
C HIS A 125 0.06 -10.29 11.22
N ASN A 126 0.86 -9.37 10.67
CA ASN A 126 0.44 -8.00 10.41
C ASN A 126 -0.35 -7.94 9.10
N PRO A 127 -1.33 -7.03 8.96
CA PRO A 127 -2.02 -6.87 7.69
C PRO A 127 -1.10 -6.27 6.63
N GLY A 128 -1.49 -6.43 5.36
CA GLY A 128 -0.81 -5.83 4.23
C GLY A 128 -1.74 -4.94 3.44
N ILE A 129 -1.19 -3.90 2.81
CA ILE A 129 -1.96 -3.02 1.94
C ILE A 129 -1.12 -2.55 0.75
N ILE A 130 -1.77 -2.55 -0.42
CA ILE A 130 -1.25 -1.93 -1.63
C ILE A 130 -2.02 -0.63 -1.83
N MET A 131 -1.33 0.50 -1.96
CA MET A 131 -2.01 1.78 -2.03
C MET A 131 -1.27 2.83 -2.86
N GLY A 132 -1.96 3.94 -3.12
CA GLY A 132 -1.37 5.15 -3.68
C GLY A 132 -1.93 5.56 -5.04
N SER A 133 -2.59 4.67 -5.79
CA SER A 133 -3.12 5.01 -7.10
C SER A 133 -4.14 4.00 -7.61
N HIS A 134 -5.15 4.51 -8.31
CA HIS A 134 -6.09 3.65 -9.06
C HIS A 134 -5.43 2.99 -10.28
N TYR A 135 -4.30 3.50 -10.76
CA TYR A 135 -3.54 2.88 -11.85
C TYR A 135 -2.98 1.50 -11.47
N LEU A 136 -2.90 1.19 -10.18
CA LEU A 136 -2.47 -0.13 -9.69
C LEU A 136 -3.57 -1.20 -9.82
N ALA A 137 -4.81 -0.81 -10.02
CA ALA A 137 -5.96 -1.71 -9.93
C ALA A 137 -5.82 -2.94 -10.82
N LYS A 138 -5.44 -2.76 -12.09
CA LYS A 138 -5.30 -3.88 -13.03
C LYS A 138 -4.22 -4.87 -12.55
N ALA A 139 -3.05 -4.37 -12.18
CA ALA A 139 -1.94 -5.21 -11.71
C ALA A 139 -2.33 -5.97 -10.44
N VAL A 140 -3.01 -5.29 -9.51
CA VAL A 140 -3.48 -5.90 -8.26
C VAL A 140 -4.52 -6.99 -8.55
N PHE A 141 -5.52 -6.69 -9.35
CA PHE A 141 -6.61 -7.63 -9.62
C PHE A 141 -6.11 -8.85 -10.40
N ASP A 142 -5.20 -8.66 -11.34
CA ASP A 142 -4.57 -9.77 -12.07
C ASP A 142 -3.76 -10.67 -11.12
N LYS A 143 -2.98 -10.07 -10.23
CA LYS A 143 -2.12 -10.82 -9.29
C LYS A 143 -2.92 -11.64 -8.29
N PHE A 144 -3.99 -11.06 -7.77
CA PHE A 144 -4.80 -11.70 -6.71
C PHE A 144 -6.02 -12.46 -7.25
N GLY A 145 -6.17 -12.55 -8.57
CA GLY A 145 -7.26 -13.31 -9.19
C GLY A 145 -8.64 -12.68 -8.98
N ILE A 146 -8.71 -11.36 -8.88
CA ILE A 146 -9.98 -10.65 -8.72
C ILE A 146 -10.51 -10.26 -10.08
N PHE A 147 -11.68 -10.79 -10.43
CA PHE A 147 -12.36 -10.48 -11.69
C PHE A 147 -13.30 -9.30 -11.53
N LYS A 148 -13.38 -8.51 -12.59
CA LYS A 148 -14.24 -7.32 -12.62
C LYS A 148 -15.72 -7.69 -12.73
#